data_e19ec6e979fcd7310a7aaa8a5375f9f6
#
_entry.id   e19ec6e979fcd7310a7aaa8a5375f9f6
#
_cell.length_a   1.000
_cell.length_b   1.000
_cell.length_c   1.000
_cell.angle_alpha   90.00
_cell.angle_beta   90.00
_cell.angle_gamma   90.00
#
_symmetry.space_group_name_H-M   'P 1'
#
loop_
_entity.id
_entity.type
_entity.pdbx_description
1 polymer ?
#
loop_
_entity_poly.entity_id
_entity_poly.type
_entity_poly.pdbx_seq_one_letter_code
_entity_poly.pdbx_strand_id
1 'polypeptide(L)'
;MRTIDRLLEEYGESHQNATNKWIHWVCVPAIMFSLIGLLWTVRVYGSITLGMLFLGVASLYYVRLSLSLFVGMVLISLAMAWGIMSLEGVVGSAAWQVHLGLFAAAWVGQFIGHQIEGKKPSFLKDLQFLLVGPAWLLHFVYRKAGLPI
;
A
#
# COMPACT_ATOMS: atom_id res chain seq x y z
N MET A 1 -15.27 -16.71 11.04
CA MET A 1 -14.79 -15.43 10.51
C MET A 1 -13.60 -15.69 9.61
N ARG A 2 -13.61 -15.23 8.38
CA ARG A 2 -12.48 -15.42 7.45
C ARG A 2 -11.26 -14.64 7.96
N THR A 3 -10.06 -15.10 7.62
CA THR A 3 -8.81 -14.43 8.02
C THR A 3 -8.78 -12.95 7.59
N ILE A 4 -9.30 -12.65 6.39
CA ILE A 4 -9.36 -11.28 5.88
C ILE A 4 -10.26 -10.38 6.73
N ASP A 5 -11.43 -10.86 7.14
CA ASP A 5 -12.39 -10.07 7.94
C ASP A 5 -11.75 -9.66 9.27
N ARG A 6 -11.02 -10.59 9.94
CA ARG A 6 -10.28 -10.31 11.17
C ARG A 6 -9.17 -9.28 10.98
N LEU A 7 -8.38 -9.39 9.89
CA LEU A 7 -7.31 -8.45 9.61
C LEU A 7 -7.82 -7.03 9.33
N LEU A 8 -8.95 -6.93 8.59
CA LEU A 8 -9.57 -5.64 8.30
C LEU A 8 -10.18 -5.01 9.57
N GLU A 9 -10.76 -5.81 10.45
CA GLU A 9 -11.30 -5.36 11.74
C GLU A 9 -10.17 -4.87 12.65
N GLU A 10 -9.12 -5.68 12.84
CA GLU A 10 -7.94 -5.32 13.67
C GLU A 10 -7.27 -4.03 13.16
N TYR A 11 -7.13 -3.87 11.84
CA TYR A 11 -6.61 -2.64 11.25
C TYR A 11 -7.54 -1.46 11.53
N GLY A 12 -8.85 -1.66 11.40
CA GLY A 12 -9.88 -0.65 11.63
C GLY A 12 -9.93 -0.13 13.08
N GLU A 13 -9.56 -0.96 14.08
CA GLU A 13 -9.52 -0.54 15.49
C GLU A 13 -8.55 0.63 15.76
N SER A 14 -7.51 0.74 14.96
CA SER A 14 -6.51 1.82 15.03
C SER A 14 -6.83 3.01 14.12
N HIS A 15 -8.02 3.02 13.50
CA HIS A 15 -8.43 4.00 12.49
C HIS A 15 -9.88 4.43 12.72
N GLN A 16 -10.19 4.92 13.93
CA GLN A 16 -11.54 5.39 14.29
C GLN A 16 -11.72 6.89 14.03
N ASN A 17 -10.67 7.69 14.21
CA ASN A 17 -10.71 9.12 14.00
C ASN A 17 -10.86 9.47 12.51
N ALA A 18 -11.81 10.34 12.15
CA ALA A 18 -12.10 10.73 10.78
C ALA A 18 -10.90 11.39 10.08
N THR A 19 -10.17 12.26 10.79
CA THR A 19 -8.98 12.94 10.23
C THR A 19 -7.87 11.93 9.95
N ASN A 20 -7.63 10.98 10.87
CA ASN A 20 -6.67 9.91 10.67
C ASN A 20 -7.04 9.03 9.45
N LYS A 21 -8.32 8.70 9.27
CA LYS A 21 -8.80 7.97 8.09
C LYS A 21 -8.45 8.71 6.79
N TRP A 22 -8.70 10.03 6.72
CA TRP A 22 -8.37 10.83 5.54
C TRP A 22 -6.87 10.88 5.26
N ILE A 23 -6.04 11.01 6.31
CA ILE A 23 -4.58 10.94 6.20
C ILE A 23 -4.18 9.59 5.58
N HIS A 24 -4.77 8.49 6.04
CA HIS A 24 -4.49 7.15 5.53
C HIS A 24 -4.91 6.96 4.07
N TRP A 25 -6.03 7.57 3.65
CA TRP A 25 -6.46 7.53 2.25
C TRP A 25 -5.44 8.15 1.28
N VAL A 26 -4.63 9.08 1.74
CA VAL A 26 -3.56 9.72 0.95
C VAL A 26 -2.22 9.02 1.18
N CYS A 27 -1.85 8.84 2.44
CA CYS A 27 -0.50 8.36 2.78
C CYS A 27 -0.28 6.88 2.46
N VAL A 28 -1.28 6.00 2.65
CA VAL A 28 -1.12 4.56 2.36
C VAL A 28 -0.84 4.30 0.88
N PRO A 29 -1.60 4.83 -0.08
CA PRO A 29 -1.25 4.70 -1.50
C PRO A 29 0.09 5.33 -1.85
N ALA A 30 0.44 6.48 -1.24
CA ALA A 30 1.72 7.14 -1.47
C ALA A 30 2.90 6.31 -0.95
N ILE A 31 2.78 5.69 0.23
CA ILE A 31 3.78 4.76 0.79
C ILE A 31 3.94 3.55 -0.14
N MET A 32 2.84 2.93 -0.57
CA MET A 32 2.89 1.78 -1.47
C MET A 32 3.56 2.14 -2.80
N PHE A 33 3.14 3.21 -3.44
CA PHE A 33 3.70 3.68 -4.71
C PHE A 33 5.20 3.96 -4.59
N SER A 34 5.61 4.70 -3.56
CA SER A 34 7.00 5.07 -3.36
C SER A 34 7.88 3.89 -2.94
N LEU A 35 7.38 2.98 -2.11
CA LEU A 35 8.09 1.76 -1.74
C LEU A 35 8.32 0.87 -2.97
N ILE A 36 7.27 0.61 -3.74
CA ILE A 36 7.39 -0.19 -4.97
C ILE A 36 8.35 0.51 -5.94
N GLY A 37 8.27 1.84 -6.08
CA GLY A 37 9.17 2.62 -6.90
C GLY A 37 10.64 2.52 -6.46
N LEU A 38 10.94 2.58 -5.17
CA LEU A 38 12.28 2.35 -4.64
C LEU A 38 12.76 0.93 -4.95
N LEU A 39 11.92 -0.08 -4.74
CA LEU A 39 12.25 -1.46 -5.08
C LEU A 39 12.38 -1.68 -6.60
N TRP A 40 11.70 -0.85 -7.42
CA TRP A 40 11.81 -0.90 -8.89
C TRP A 40 13.19 -0.51 -9.39
N THR A 41 13.87 0.39 -8.69
CA THR A 41 15.25 0.80 -9.04
C THR A 41 16.29 -0.29 -8.82
N VAL A 42 15.96 -1.32 -8.04
CA VAL A 42 16.87 -2.43 -7.74
C VAL A 42 16.67 -3.55 -8.77
N ARG A 43 17.63 -3.72 -9.67
CA ARG A 43 17.63 -4.83 -10.65
C ARG A 43 18.16 -6.10 -10.01
N VAL A 44 17.43 -7.19 -10.18
CA VAL A 44 17.80 -8.52 -9.66
C VAL A 44 18.44 -9.36 -10.76
N TYR A 45 17.78 -9.46 -11.92
CA TYR A 45 18.28 -10.20 -13.07
C TYR A 45 17.66 -9.69 -14.37
N GLY A 46 18.46 -9.33 -15.35
CA GLY A 46 17.99 -8.78 -16.62
C GLY A 46 17.07 -7.56 -16.43
N SER A 47 15.84 -7.65 -16.89
CA SER A 47 14.80 -6.64 -16.71
C SER A 47 13.95 -6.81 -15.43
N ILE A 48 14.20 -7.89 -14.66
CA ILE A 48 13.43 -8.18 -13.44
C ILE A 48 13.94 -7.30 -12.30
N THR A 49 13.05 -6.53 -11.70
CA THR A 49 13.34 -5.67 -10.56
C THR A 49 12.81 -6.28 -9.26
N LEU A 50 13.36 -5.82 -8.12
CA LEU A 50 12.87 -6.22 -6.80
C LEU A 50 11.41 -5.79 -6.59
N GLY A 51 10.98 -4.68 -7.20
CA GLY A 51 9.58 -4.23 -7.20
C GLY A 51 8.63 -5.22 -7.86
N MET A 52 9.03 -5.80 -9.01
CA MET A 52 8.24 -6.86 -9.67
C MET A 52 8.10 -8.11 -8.78
N LEU A 53 9.18 -8.53 -8.14
CA LEU A 53 9.16 -9.67 -7.21
C LEU A 53 8.27 -9.39 -6.00
N PHE A 54 8.35 -8.18 -5.44
CA PHE A 54 7.48 -7.75 -4.33
C PHE A 54 6.00 -7.82 -4.72
N LEU A 55 5.61 -7.29 -5.88
CA LEU A 55 4.24 -7.34 -6.38
C LEU A 55 3.76 -8.78 -6.62
N GLY A 56 4.64 -9.65 -7.12
CA GLY A 56 4.34 -11.08 -7.28
C GLY A 56 4.02 -11.76 -5.94
N VAL A 57 4.87 -11.54 -4.92
CA VAL A 57 4.68 -12.10 -3.57
C VAL A 57 3.41 -11.53 -2.91
N ALA A 58 3.19 -10.21 -3.04
CA ALA A 58 1.97 -9.56 -2.54
C ALA A 58 0.70 -10.13 -3.20
N SER A 59 0.76 -10.40 -4.51
CA SER A 59 -0.35 -11.02 -5.24
C SER A 59 -0.67 -12.43 -4.72
N LEU A 60 0.36 -13.24 -4.43
CA LEU A 60 0.18 -14.56 -3.80
C LEU A 60 -0.42 -14.47 -2.39
N TYR A 61 -0.10 -13.43 -1.65
CA TYR A 61 -0.72 -13.16 -0.35
C TYR A 61 -2.22 -12.84 -0.51
N TYR A 62 -2.57 -11.94 -1.42
CA TYR A 62 -3.97 -11.52 -1.61
C TYR A 62 -4.87 -12.63 -2.15
N VAL A 63 -4.39 -13.46 -3.08
CA VAL A 63 -5.20 -14.58 -3.62
C VAL A 63 -5.56 -15.60 -2.53
N ARG A 64 -4.70 -15.76 -1.52
CA ARG A 64 -4.98 -16.62 -0.38
C ARG A 64 -6.00 -16.05 0.60
N LEU A 65 -6.15 -14.72 0.61
CA LEU A 65 -7.10 -14.04 1.49
C LEU A 65 -8.49 -13.93 0.86
N SER A 66 -8.56 -13.47 -0.38
CA SER A 66 -9.81 -13.29 -1.13
C SER A 66 -9.53 -13.08 -2.60
N LEU A 67 -10.26 -13.78 -3.46
CA LEU A 67 -10.14 -13.63 -4.92
C LEU A 67 -10.55 -12.22 -5.39
N SER A 68 -11.59 -11.65 -4.79
CA SER A 68 -12.04 -10.28 -5.09
C SER A 68 -10.95 -9.26 -4.77
N LEU A 69 -10.33 -9.35 -3.57
CA LEU A 69 -9.21 -8.50 -3.20
C LEU A 69 -8.01 -8.68 -4.11
N PHE A 70 -7.67 -9.91 -4.46
CA PHE A 70 -6.60 -10.20 -5.41
C PHE A 70 -6.80 -9.47 -6.73
N VAL A 71 -7.98 -9.56 -7.35
CA VAL A 71 -8.28 -8.86 -8.62
C VAL A 71 -8.10 -7.34 -8.47
N GLY A 72 -8.68 -6.75 -7.44
CA GLY A 72 -8.55 -5.31 -7.22
C GLY A 72 -7.12 -4.88 -6.93
N MET A 73 -6.37 -5.65 -6.13
CA MET A 73 -4.97 -5.34 -5.82
C MET A 73 -4.05 -5.52 -7.04
N VAL A 74 -4.33 -6.48 -7.91
CA VAL A 74 -3.60 -6.61 -9.19
C VAL A 74 -3.84 -5.39 -10.07
N LEU A 75 -5.08 -4.92 -10.20
CA LEU A 75 -5.37 -3.71 -10.98
C LEU A 75 -4.66 -2.46 -10.43
N ILE A 76 -4.67 -2.28 -9.10
CA ILE A 76 -3.94 -1.21 -8.43
C ILE A 76 -2.42 -1.35 -8.68
N SER A 77 -1.88 -2.57 -8.57
CA SER A 77 -0.46 -2.84 -8.79
C SER A 77 -0.03 -2.53 -10.22
N LEU A 78 -0.85 -2.87 -11.22
CA LEU A 78 -0.59 -2.53 -12.62
C LEU A 78 -0.62 -1.01 -12.85
N ALA A 79 -1.58 -0.30 -12.25
CA ALA A 79 -1.64 1.16 -12.33
C ALA A 79 -0.41 1.80 -11.67
N MET A 80 0.02 1.30 -10.50
CA MET A 80 1.23 1.77 -9.83
C MET A 80 2.49 1.49 -10.66
N ALA A 81 2.65 0.29 -11.21
CA ALA A 81 3.77 -0.05 -12.08
C ALA A 81 3.84 0.85 -13.32
N TRP A 82 2.70 1.11 -13.95
CA TRP A 82 2.61 2.04 -15.05
C TRP A 82 3.03 3.47 -14.64
N GLY A 83 2.56 3.95 -13.48
CA GLY A 83 2.93 5.26 -12.94
C GLY A 83 4.42 5.37 -12.63
N ILE A 84 5.02 4.31 -12.04
CA ILE A 84 6.46 4.24 -11.74
C ILE A 84 7.28 4.30 -13.04
N MET A 85 6.96 3.49 -14.04
CA MET A 85 7.65 3.51 -15.33
C MET A 85 7.50 4.84 -16.05
N SER A 86 6.32 5.47 -15.97
CA SER A 86 6.08 6.81 -16.54
C SER A 86 6.94 7.87 -15.85
N LEU A 87 7.03 7.83 -14.51
CA LEU A 87 7.88 8.74 -13.74
C LEU A 87 9.35 8.56 -14.10
N GLU A 88 9.84 7.31 -14.18
CA GLU A 88 11.20 7.01 -14.61
C GLU A 88 11.49 7.55 -16.02
N GLY A 89 10.54 7.47 -16.93
CA GLY A 89 10.65 8.04 -18.27
C GLY A 89 10.80 9.56 -18.29
N VAL A 90 10.28 10.25 -17.29
CA VAL A 90 10.35 11.73 -17.18
C VAL A 90 11.59 12.18 -16.45
N VAL A 91 11.90 11.57 -15.29
CA VAL A 91 12.97 12.05 -14.39
C VAL A 91 14.27 11.24 -14.48
N GLY A 92 14.25 10.12 -15.20
CA GLY A 92 15.42 9.27 -15.42
C GLY A 92 16.00 8.74 -14.11
N SER A 93 17.33 8.88 -13.97
CA SER A 93 18.07 8.37 -12.80
C SER A 93 17.72 9.05 -11.48
N ALA A 94 16.99 10.17 -11.50
CA ALA A 94 16.51 10.84 -10.28
C ALA A 94 15.21 10.22 -9.69
N ALA A 95 14.63 9.22 -10.32
CA ALA A 95 13.39 8.60 -9.87
C ALA A 95 13.43 8.09 -8.42
N TRP A 96 14.56 7.51 -8.00
CA TRP A 96 14.72 7.03 -6.63
C TRP A 96 14.63 8.16 -5.59
N GLN A 97 15.13 9.36 -5.91
CA GLN A 97 15.07 10.53 -5.02
C GLN A 97 13.62 11.00 -4.86
N VAL A 98 12.84 11.01 -5.95
CA VAL A 98 11.42 11.33 -5.91
C VAL A 98 10.66 10.32 -5.05
N HIS A 99 10.89 9.03 -5.26
CA HIS A 99 10.27 7.98 -4.45
C HIS A 99 10.68 8.06 -2.98
N LEU A 100 11.96 8.31 -2.68
CA LEU A 100 12.42 8.46 -1.31
C LEU A 100 11.79 9.67 -0.61
N GLY A 101 11.72 10.81 -1.28
CA GLY A 101 11.07 12.01 -0.75
C GLY A 101 9.58 11.80 -0.48
N LEU A 102 8.87 11.17 -1.42
CA LEU A 102 7.46 10.82 -1.27
C LEU A 102 7.25 9.83 -0.11
N PHE A 103 8.09 8.81 -0.01
CA PHE A 103 8.05 7.84 1.07
C PHE A 103 8.21 8.50 2.44
N ALA A 104 9.24 9.35 2.60
CA ALA A 104 9.48 10.07 3.85
C ALA A 104 8.31 11.00 4.21
N ALA A 105 7.80 11.78 3.25
CA ALA A 105 6.67 12.68 3.47
C ALA A 105 5.39 11.92 3.86
N ALA A 106 5.10 10.80 3.20
CA ALA A 106 3.93 9.99 3.51
C ALA A 106 4.03 9.33 4.90
N TRP A 107 5.21 8.90 5.33
CA TRP A 107 5.43 8.39 6.69
C TRP A 107 5.26 9.49 7.75
N VAL A 108 5.72 10.70 7.50
CA VAL A 108 5.44 11.84 8.40
C VAL A 108 3.93 12.03 8.56
N GLY A 109 3.18 11.98 7.46
CA GLY A 109 1.71 12.02 7.50
C GLY A 109 1.11 10.89 8.33
N GLN A 110 1.60 9.65 8.19
CA GLN A 110 1.16 8.50 8.99
C GLN A 110 1.41 8.72 10.48
N PHE A 111 2.60 9.18 10.88
CA PHE A 111 2.90 9.48 12.29
C PHE A 111 1.95 10.54 12.85
N ILE A 112 1.65 11.60 12.09
CA ILE A 112 0.69 12.63 12.50
C ILE A 112 -0.71 11.99 12.69
N GLY A 113 -1.16 11.16 11.75
CA GLY A 113 -2.44 10.46 11.84
C GLY A 113 -2.54 9.58 13.09
N HIS A 114 -1.49 8.81 13.39
CA HIS A 114 -1.44 7.96 14.60
C HIS A 114 -1.40 8.78 15.90
N GLN A 115 -0.75 9.94 15.91
CA GLN A 115 -0.78 10.85 17.06
C GLN A 115 -2.20 11.40 17.30
N ILE A 116 -2.93 11.77 16.24
CA ILE A 116 -4.32 12.22 16.33
C ILE A 116 -5.22 11.09 16.86
N GLU A 117 -4.97 9.84 16.46
CA GLU A 117 -5.69 8.66 16.97
C GLU A 117 -5.37 8.35 18.43
N GLY A 118 -4.25 8.84 18.98
CA GLY A 118 -3.77 8.53 20.32
C GLY A 118 -3.21 7.10 20.47
N LYS A 119 -2.91 6.43 19.35
CA LYS A 119 -2.31 5.09 19.33
C LYS A 119 -0.90 5.16 18.74
N LYS A 120 0.06 4.51 19.43
CA LYS A 120 1.43 4.41 18.89
C LYS A 120 1.46 3.45 17.71
N PRO A 121 2.13 3.81 16.59
CA PRO A 121 2.38 2.88 15.52
C PRO A 121 3.22 1.71 16.05
N SER A 122 2.83 0.48 15.73
CA SER A 122 3.57 -0.73 16.08
C SER A 122 4.40 -1.15 14.87
N PHE A 123 5.67 -0.82 14.84
CA PHE A 123 6.55 -1.01 13.69
C PHE A 123 6.54 -2.45 13.12
N LEU A 124 6.44 -3.48 13.96
CA LEU A 124 6.35 -4.87 13.50
C LEU A 124 4.95 -5.24 12.97
N LYS A 125 3.88 -4.69 13.57
CA LYS A 125 2.53 -4.82 13.04
C LYS A 125 2.34 -3.98 11.78
N ASP A 126 3.01 -2.83 11.70
CA ASP A 126 2.96 -1.95 10.53
C ASP A 126 3.57 -2.59 9.28
N LEU A 127 4.56 -3.48 9.41
CA LEU A 127 5.09 -4.22 8.26
C LEU A 127 4.06 -5.22 7.69
N GLN A 128 3.32 -5.91 8.56
CA GLN A 128 2.18 -6.74 8.14
C GLN A 128 1.04 -5.85 7.61
N PHE A 129 0.78 -4.74 8.28
CA PHE A 129 -0.25 -3.77 7.90
C PHE A 129 0.11 -2.98 6.62
N LEU A 130 1.35 -3.01 6.17
CA LEU A 130 1.74 -2.47 4.86
C LEU A 130 0.97 -3.13 3.70
N LEU A 131 0.66 -4.42 3.80
CA LEU A 131 -0.18 -5.12 2.84
C LEU A 131 -1.67 -5.04 3.19
N VAL A 132 -2.01 -4.99 4.48
CA VAL A 132 -3.41 -4.91 4.93
C VAL A 132 -3.99 -3.52 4.70
N GLY A 133 -3.20 -2.44 4.87
CA GLY A 133 -3.65 -1.05 4.68
C GLY A 133 -4.28 -0.78 3.31
N PRO A 134 -3.61 -1.07 2.19
CA PRO A 134 -4.20 -0.93 0.86
C PRO A 134 -5.46 -1.80 0.67
N ALA A 135 -5.46 -3.03 1.18
CA ALA A 135 -6.64 -3.92 1.15
C ALA A 135 -7.81 -3.34 1.97
N TRP A 136 -7.52 -2.68 3.10
CA TRP A 136 -8.52 -2.01 3.93
C TRP A 136 -9.15 -0.81 3.20
N LEU A 137 -8.36 0.00 2.49
CA LEU A 137 -8.89 1.07 1.64
C LEU A 137 -9.76 0.52 0.52
N LEU A 138 -9.31 -0.54 -0.16
CA LEU A 138 -10.07 -1.19 -1.23
C LEU A 138 -11.36 -1.81 -0.72
N HIS A 139 -11.39 -2.32 0.52
CA HIS A 139 -12.59 -2.81 1.17
C HIS A 139 -13.72 -1.75 1.23
N PHE A 140 -13.40 -0.49 1.56
CA PHE A 140 -14.40 0.57 1.54
C PHE A 140 -14.96 0.82 0.14
N VAL A 141 -14.10 0.77 -0.89
CA VAL A 141 -14.53 0.91 -2.29
C VAL A 141 -15.49 -0.22 -2.66
N TYR A 142 -15.14 -1.46 -2.31
CA TYR A 142 -15.97 -2.64 -2.59
C TYR A 142 -17.32 -2.57 -1.86
N ARG A 143 -17.33 -2.23 -0.59
CA ARG A 143 -18.58 -2.04 0.17
C ARG A 143 -19.48 -0.97 -0.45
N LYS A 144 -18.91 0.16 -0.86
CA LYS A 144 -19.65 1.24 -1.51
C LYS A 144 -20.20 0.84 -2.87
N ALA A 145 -19.48 -0.03 -3.59
CA ALA A 145 -19.88 -0.57 -4.89
C ALA A 145 -20.84 -1.79 -4.78
N GLY A 146 -21.12 -2.28 -3.56
CA GLY A 146 -21.92 -3.50 -3.36
C GLY A 146 -21.23 -4.79 -3.79
N LEU A 147 -19.90 -4.78 -3.89
CA LEU A 147 -19.09 -5.94 -4.30
C LEU A 147 -18.70 -6.79 -3.08
N PRO A 148 -18.71 -8.13 -3.21
CA PRO A 148 -18.25 -9.03 -2.14
C PRO A 148 -16.72 -8.96 -2.03
N ILE A 149 -16.22 -9.20 -0.82
CA ILE A 149 -14.80 -9.36 -0.52
C ILE A 149 -14.46 -10.83 -0.35
#